data_1b12f77c93e96a9a420dcf362851a2ba
#
_entry.id   1b12f77c93e96a9a420dcf362851a2ba
#
_cell.length_a   1.000
_cell.length_b   1.000
_cell.length_c   1.000
_cell.angle_alpha   90.00
_cell.angle_beta   90.00
_cell.angle_gamma   90.00
#
_symmetry.space_group_name_H-M   'P 1'
#
loop_
_entity.id
_entity.type
_entity.pdbx_description
1 polymer ?
#
loop_
_entity_poly.entity_id
_entity_poly.type
_entity_poly.pdbx_seq_one_letter_code
_entity_poly.pdbx_strand_id
1 'polypeptide(L)'
;MIEILMADDHAIFRSGVRRLLSDEEDVRIVAEAANGLEVIEQLRHRSFSLILLDINMGGRSGLETMRRIRAEWPMQSVIMLSMYPEDQYAPIAL
;
A
#
# COMPACT_ATOMS: atom_id res chain seq x y z
N MET A 1 -3.86 -16.65 -6.12
CA MET A 1 -4.55 -15.54 -5.43
C MET A 1 -3.56 -14.48 -5.02
N ILE A 2 -3.77 -13.28 -5.46
CA ILE A 2 -2.93 -12.15 -5.08
C ILE A 2 -3.53 -11.52 -3.83
N GLU A 3 -2.80 -11.59 -2.73
CA GLU A 3 -3.25 -11.05 -1.46
C GLU A 3 -2.54 -9.74 -1.18
N ILE A 4 -3.32 -8.70 -1.02
CA ILE A 4 -2.81 -7.33 -0.97
C ILE A 4 -2.98 -6.74 0.42
N LEU A 5 -1.93 -6.09 0.91
CA LEU A 5 -2.01 -5.18 2.05
C LEU A 5 -2.12 -3.77 1.47
N MET A 6 -3.15 -3.05 1.84
CA MET A 6 -3.37 -1.69 1.37
C MET A 6 -3.05 -0.70 2.48
N ALA A 7 -2.06 0.15 2.23
CA ALA A 7 -1.59 1.12 3.22
C ALA A 7 -1.93 2.53 2.75
N ASP A 8 -2.89 3.16 3.43
CA ASP A 8 -3.41 4.47 3.06
C ASP A 8 -4.19 5.00 4.24
N ASP A 9 -4.10 6.28 4.51
CA ASP A 9 -4.82 6.88 5.62
C ASP A 9 -6.15 7.52 5.22
N HIS A 10 -6.60 7.29 3.97
CA HIS A 10 -7.86 7.84 3.48
C HIS A 10 -8.88 6.73 3.30
N ALA A 11 -9.82 6.65 4.24
CA ALA A 11 -10.80 5.56 4.24
C ALA A 11 -11.61 5.49 2.94
N ILE A 12 -11.93 6.64 2.36
CA ILE A 12 -12.70 6.67 1.12
C ILE A 12 -11.91 6.07 -0.03
N PHE A 13 -10.63 6.38 -0.08
CA PHE A 13 -9.79 5.82 -1.12
C PHE A 13 -9.67 4.30 -0.98
N ARG A 14 -9.46 3.83 0.25
CA ARG A 14 -9.38 2.39 0.51
C ARG A 14 -10.67 1.69 0.08
N SER A 15 -11.81 2.28 0.42
CA SER A 15 -13.10 1.71 0.01
C SER A 15 -13.24 1.66 -1.49
N GLY A 16 -12.78 2.72 -2.18
CA GLY A 16 -12.86 2.77 -3.63
C GLY A 16 -12.03 1.69 -4.30
N VAL A 17 -10.82 1.49 -3.82
CA VAL A 17 -9.95 0.46 -4.39
C VAL A 17 -10.52 -0.93 -4.10
N ARG A 18 -10.99 -1.14 -2.89
CA ARG A 18 -11.59 -2.42 -2.53
C ARG A 18 -12.77 -2.74 -3.45
N ARG A 19 -13.57 -1.73 -3.74
CA ARG A 19 -14.72 -1.91 -4.63
C ARG A 19 -14.30 -2.21 -6.05
N LEU A 20 -13.27 -1.52 -6.55
CA LEU A 20 -12.76 -1.78 -7.88
C LEU A 20 -12.25 -3.20 -8.04
N LEU A 21 -11.67 -3.75 -7.00
CA LEU A 21 -11.09 -5.08 -7.06
C LEU A 21 -12.08 -6.18 -6.68
N SER A 22 -13.28 -5.81 -6.25
CA SER A 22 -14.23 -6.80 -5.74
C SER A 22 -14.68 -7.80 -6.81
N ASP A 23 -14.63 -7.41 -8.08
CA ASP A 23 -15.02 -8.29 -9.17
C ASP A 23 -13.90 -9.20 -9.65
N GLU A 24 -12.69 -9.01 -9.12
CA GLU A 24 -11.55 -9.81 -9.55
C GLU A 24 -11.44 -11.05 -8.68
N GLU A 25 -11.47 -12.21 -9.32
CA GLU A 25 -11.44 -13.45 -8.57
C GLU A 25 -10.05 -13.80 -8.05
N ASP A 26 -9.02 -13.28 -8.69
CA ASP A 26 -7.65 -13.65 -8.37
C ASP A 26 -6.95 -12.65 -7.47
N VAL A 27 -7.64 -11.60 -7.06
CA VAL A 27 -7.04 -10.52 -6.29
C VAL A 27 -7.92 -10.21 -5.09
N ARG A 28 -7.30 -10.04 -3.93
CA ARG A 28 -8.07 -9.73 -2.73
C ARG A 28 -7.25 -8.82 -1.81
N ILE A 29 -7.90 -7.78 -1.31
CA ILE A 29 -7.31 -6.97 -0.23
C ILE A 29 -7.60 -7.69 1.07
N VAL A 30 -6.56 -8.23 1.70
CA VAL A 30 -6.71 -9.04 2.90
C VAL A 30 -6.40 -8.29 4.19
N ALA A 31 -5.80 -7.11 4.06
CA ALA A 31 -5.47 -6.30 5.24
C ALA A 31 -5.33 -4.84 4.83
N GLU A 32 -5.51 -3.96 5.80
CA GLU A 32 -5.35 -2.53 5.60
C GLU A 32 -4.48 -1.96 6.72
N ALA A 33 -3.75 -0.92 6.39
CA ALA A 33 -2.92 -0.20 7.35
C ALA A 33 -3.11 1.29 7.12
N ALA A 34 -3.17 2.06 8.18
CA ALA A 34 -3.38 3.49 8.08
C ALA A 34 -2.08 4.28 8.14
N ASN A 35 -0.98 3.63 8.48
CA ASN A 35 0.31 4.30 8.57
C ASN A 35 1.43 3.28 8.43
N GLY A 36 2.66 3.79 8.38
CA GLY A 36 3.81 2.93 8.17
C GLY A 36 4.08 1.95 9.29
N LEU A 37 3.80 2.34 10.53
CA LEU A 37 4.00 1.43 11.65
C LEU A 37 3.09 0.21 11.54
N GLU A 38 1.86 0.43 11.12
CA GLU A 38 0.92 -0.67 10.93
C GLU A 38 1.36 -1.59 9.80
N VAL A 39 1.95 -1.02 8.74
CA VAL A 39 2.47 -1.84 7.66
C VAL A 39 3.54 -2.79 8.17
N ILE A 40 4.49 -2.26 8.92
CA ILE A 40 5.58 -3.06 9.44
C ILE A 40 5.05 -4.13 10.40
N GLU A 41 4.10 -3.76 11.24
CA GLU A 41 3.50 -4.70 12.17
C GLU A 41 2.83 -5.87 11.44
N GLN A 42 2.09 -5.55 10.38
CA GLN A 42 1.45 -6.59 9.59
C GLN A 42 2.47 -7.53 8.96
N LEU A 43 3.57 -6.97 8.46
CA LEU A 43 4.60 -7.78 7.82
C LEU A 43 5.32 -8.71 8.79
N ARG A 44 5.33 -8.38 10.06
CA ARG A 44 5.92 -9.26 11.06
C ARG A 44 5.08 -10.52 11.29
N HIS A 45 3.80 -10.45 10.97
CA HIS A 45 2.89 -11.54 11.27
C HIS A 45 2.46 -12.35 10.06
N ARG A 46 2.63 -11.81 8.86
CA ARG A 46 2.25 -12.55 7.65
C ARG A 46 2.92 -11.92 6.44
N SER A 47 2.93 -12.66 5.36
CA SER A 47 3.45 -12.15 4.09
C SER A 47 2.28 -11.76 3.18
N PHE A 48 2.57 -10.90 2.22
CA PHE A 48 1.58 -10.44 1.25
C PHE A 48 2.16 -10.59 -0.15
N SER A 49 1.28 -10.84 -1.11
CA SER A 49 1.72 -10.87 -2.50
C SER A 49 2.15 -9.49 -2.96
N LEU A 50 1.48 -8.46 -2.46
CA LEU A 50 1.71 -7.09 -2.91
C LEU A 50 1.30 -6.13 -1.81
N ILE A 51 2.04 -5.04 -1.68
CA ILE A 51 1.65 -3.93 -0.82
C ILE A 51 1.38 -2.72 -1.70
N LEU A 52 0.18 -2.14 -1.56
CA LEU A 52 -0.14 -0.86 -2.17
C LEU A 52 0.12 0.20 -1.11
N LEU A 53 1.10 1.05 -1.33
CA LEU A 53 1.61 1.96 -0.32
C LEU A 53 1.43 3.40 -0.76
N ASP A 54 0.64 4.16 -0.02
CA ASP A 54 0.46 5.58 -0.29
C ASP A 54 1.72 6.32 0.16
N ILE A 55 2.22 7.20 -0.68
CA ILE A 55 3.39 8.02 -0.37
C ILE A 55 3.09 8.93 0.81
N ASN A 56 1.86 9.39 0.90
CA ASN A 56 1.48 10.46 1.82
C ASN A 56 0.59 9.94 2.95
N MET A 57 1.18 9.18 3.84
CA MET A 57 0.45 8.73 5.02
C MET A 57 0.81 9.59 6.22
N GLY A 58 -0.17 9.82 7.09
CA GLY A 58 0.05 10.60 8.28
C GLY A 58 1.13 10.01 9.17
N GLY A 59 1.91 10.87 9.78
CA GLY A 59 2.95 10.49 10.71
C GLY A 59 4.28 10.19 10.04
N ARG A 60 4.37 9.09 9.33
CA ARG A 60 5.61 8.67 8.69
C ARG A 60 5.38 8.61 7.19
N SER A 61 6.31 9.11 6.42
CA SER A 61 6.14 9.15 4.98
C SER A 61 6.19 7.74 4.39
N GLY A 62 5.50 7.56 3.26
CA GLY A 62 5.53 6.29 2.57
C GLY A 62 6.92 5.92 2.10
N LEU A 63 7.76 6.93 1.79
CA LEU A 63 9.12 6.66 1.37
C LEU A 63 9.96 6.02 2.48
N GLU A 64 9.80 6.51 3.71
CA GLU A 64 10.50 5.90 4.83
C GLU A 64 10.05 4.47 5.06
N THR A 65 8.74 4.23 4.95
CA THR A 65 8.21 2.89 5.08
C THR A 65 8.75 1.97 4.00
N MET A 66 8.82 2.48 2.77
CA MET A 66 9.35 1.71 1.66
C MET A 66 10.80 1.31 1.91
N ARG A 67 11.62 2.24 2.42
CA ARG A 67 13.01 1.93 2.72
C ARG A 67 13.12 0.81 3.73
N ARG A 68 12.29 0.85 4.75
CA ARG A 68 12.32 -0.16 5.79
C ARG A 68 11.88 -1.52 5.24
N ILE A 69 10.84 -1.53 4.40
CA ILE A 69 10.41 -2.77 3.78
C ILE A 69 11.53 -3.36 2.93
N ARG A 70 12.20 -2.53 2.14
CA ARG A 70 13.29 -3.01 1.30
C ARG A 70 14.43 -3.59 2.12
N ALA A 71 14.69 -3.01 3.29
CA ALA A 71 15.77 -3.48 4.15
C ALA A 71 15.46 -4.80 4.82
N GLU A 72 14.22 -4.96 5.30
CA GLU A 72 13.85 -6.12 6.11
C GLU A 72 13.13 -7.22 5.30
N TRP A 73 12.46 -6.84 4.23
CA TRP A 73 11.74 -7.80 3.39
C TRP A 73 12.06 -7.51 1.92
N PRO A 74 13.31 -7.77 1.51
CA PRO A 74 13.77 -7.35 0.18
C PRO A 74 13.01 -7.98 -0.98
N MET A 75 12.35 -9.10 -0.75
CA MET A 75 11.61 -9.77 -1.82
C MET A 75 10.15 -9.33 -1.90
N GLN A 76 9.70 -8.48 -0.97
CA GLN A 76 8.32 -8.04 -0.94
C GLN A 76 8.03 -7.06 -2.07
N SER A 77 6.99 -7.36 -2.87
CA SER A 77 6.56 -6.46 -3.94
C SER A 77 5.76 -5.30 -3.37
N VAL A 78 6.09 -4.10 -3.79
CA VAL A 78 5.44 -2.88 -3.31
C VAL A 78 5.17 -1.97 -4.50
N ILE A 79 3.96 -1.44 -4.58
CA ILE A 79 3.62 -0.39 -5.54
C ILE A 79 3.31 0.88 -4.74
N MET A 80 4.04 1.96 -5.07
CA MET A 80 3.81 3.25 -4.44
C MET A 80 2.70 3.98 -5.18
N LEU A 81 1.79 4.55 -4.42
CA LEU A 81 0.69 5.32 -4.97
C LEU A 81 0.82 6.76 -4.54
N SER A 82 0.42 7.68 -5.43
CA SER A 82 0.36 9.09 -5.11
C SER A 82 -1.08 9.55 -5.19
N MET A 83 -1.54 10.19 -4.14
CA MET A 83 -2.90 10.68 -4.05
C MET A 83 -3.04 12.14 -4.41
N TYR A 84 -1.97 12.73 -4.94
CA TYR A 84 -2.01 14.14 -5.30
C TYR A 84 -2.87 14.36 -6.52
N PRO A 85 -3.76 15.32 -6.48
CA PRO A 85 -4.59 15.64 -7.65
C PRO A 85 -3.84 16.37 -8.75
N GLU A 86 -2.66 16.89 -8.46
CA GLU A 86 -1.92 17.66 -9.44
C GLU A 86 -1.34 16.75 -10.52
N ASP A 87 -1.58 17.13 -11.74
CA ASP A 87 -1.15 16.34 -12.88
C ASP A 87 0.35 16.21 -12.98
N GLN A 88 1.06 17.13 -12.41
CA GLN A 88 2.51 17.14 -12.52
C GLN A 88 3.17 15.93 -11.87
N TYR A 89 2.44 15.23 -11.03
CA TYR A 89 2.98 14.04 -10.37
C TYR A 89 2.65 12.76 -11.10
N ALA A 90 1.78 12.82 -12.08
CA ALA A 90 1.31 11.61 -12.73
C ALA A 90 2.43 10.76 -13.32
N PRO A 91 3.43 11.33 -13.98
CA PRO A 91 4.45 10.50 -14.61
C PRO A 91 5.38 9.80 -13.63
N ILE A 92 5.29 10.12 -12.37
CA ILE A 92 6.18 9.56 -11.38
C ILE A 92 5.61 8.28 -10.78
N ALA A 93 4.37 8.00 -11.04
CA ALA A 93 3.68 6.90 -10.41
C ALA A 93 4.30 5.54 -10.70
N LEU A 94 5.18 5.50 -11.64
CA LEU A 94 5.87 4.27 -11.97
C LEU A 94 7.25 4.28 -11.35
#